data_ad42fd1a31e7e73800541ba33359810a
#
_entry.id   ad42fd1a31e7e73800541ba33359810a
#
_cell.length_a   1.000
_cell.length_b   1.000
_cell.length_c   1.000
_cell.angle_alpha   90.00
_cell.angle_beta   90.00
_cell.angle_gamma   90.00
#
_symmetry.space_group_name_H-M   'P 1'
#
loop_
_entity.id
_entity.type
_entity.pdbx_description
1 polymer ?
#
loop_
_entity_poly.entity_id
_entity_poly.type
_entity_poly.pdbx_seq_one_letter_code
_entity_poly.pdbx_strand_id
1 'polypeptide(L)'
;ANNKKLVYKPRNLKINEAYNNLIDFLNKTGKIHVLKKLKSLSFEDHGYEEFLDHCLCETEYELQNFYIRFGEILALSYILNATDLHMKFNAYGEYPVIIDLELYTTANSLMMMF
;
A
#
# COMPACT_ATOMS: atom_id res chain seq x y z
N ALA A 1 19.27 10.88 9.80
CA ALA A 1 19.40 10.60 11.20
C ALA A 1 18.48 9.44 11.54
N ASN A 2 18.65 8.79 12.63
CA ASN A 2 17.79 7.73 13.14
C ASN A 2 17.79 6.44 12.32
N ASN A 3 18.75 6.24 11.44
CA ASN A 3 18.91 5.00 10.66
C ASN A 3 17.70 4.63 9.80
N LYS A 4 16.81 5.57 9.55
CA LYS A 4 15.67 5.33 8.66
C LYS A 4 16.15 5.39 7.22
N LYS A 5 15.70 4.41 6.43
CA LYS A 5 16.01 4.35 5.01
C LYS A 5 14.82 4.80 4.20
N LEU A 6 15.10 5.52 3.13
CA LEU A 6 14.09 5.97 2.18
C LEU A 6 14.42 5.42 0.81
N VAL A 7 13.39 5.09 0.05
CA VAL A 7 13.53 4.65 -1.33
C VAL A 7 13.17 5.83 -2.23
N TYR A 8 14.09 6.23 -3.09
CA TYR A 8 13.85 7.24 -4.11
C TYR A 8 13.11 6.62 -5.28
N LYS A 9 12.05 7.30 -5.74
CA LYS A 9 11.27 6.89 -6.90
C LYS A 9 11.32 8.01 -7.94
N PRO A 10 11.73 7.73 -9.19
CA PRO A 10 11.83 8.77 -10.23
C PRO A 10 10.47 9.08 -10.87
N ARG A 11 9.43 9.23 -10.07
CA ARG A 11 8.09 9.59 -10.48
C ARG A 11 7.35 10.19 -9.29
N ASN A 12 6.27 10.93 -9.55
CA ASN A 12 5.47 11.40 -8.44
C ASN A 12 4.74 10.21 -7.78
N LEU A 13 4.42 10.36 -6.51
CA LEU A 13 3.77 9.31 -5.72
C LEU A 13 2.37 9.72 -5.29
N LYS A 14 1.65 10.48 -6.12
CA LYS A 14 0.29 10.90 -5.80
C LYS A 14 -0.64 9.72 -5.59
N ILE A 15 -0.48 8.67 -6.40
CA ILE A 15 -1.29 7.47 -6.24
C ILE A 15 -0.99 6.77 -4.92
N ASN A 16 0.25 6.78 -4.47
CA ASN A 16 0.63 6.24 -3.17
C ASN A 16 -0.02 7.03 -2.04
N GLU A 17 -0.04 8.36 -2.15
CA GLU A 17 -0.69 9.20 -1.16
C GLU A 17 -2.20 8.96 -1.13
N ALA A 18 -2.83 8.83 -2.29
CA ALA A 18 -4.26 8.52 -2.37
C ALA A 18 -4.56 7.18 -1.72
N TYR A 19 -3.76 6.17 -2.01
CA TYR A 19 -3.90 4.85 -1.41
C TYR A 19 -3.74 4.92 0.11
N ASN A 20 -2.73 5.65 0.59
CA ASN A 20 -2.49 5.79 2.02
C ASN A 20 -3.65 6.48 2.72
N ASN A 21 -4.24 7.49 2.09
CA ASN A 21 -5.41 8.16 2.65
C ASN A 21 -6.61 7.22 2.74
N LEU A 22 -6.80 6.37 1.73
CA LEU A 22 -7.85 5.37 1.75
C LEU A 22 -7.63 4.35 2.87
N ILE A 23 -6.41 3.89 3.03
CA ILE A 23 -6.08 2.94 4.10
C ILE A 23 -6.33 3.56 5.47
N ASP A 24 -5.94 4.81 5.67
CA ASP A 24 -6.23 5.50 6.93
C ASP A 24 -7.72 5.59 7.20
N PHE A 25 -8.50 5.91 6.19
CA PHE A 25 -9.95 5.97 6.32
C PHE A 25 -10.54 4.62 6.71
N LEU A 26 -10.13 3.55 6.00
CA LEU A 26 -10.63 2.21 6.25
C LEU A 26 -10.23 1.71 7.65
N ASN A 27 -9.02 1.99 8.07
CA ASN A 27 -8.56 1.60 9.39
C ASN A 27 -9.39 2.29 10.49
N LYS A 28 -9.83 3.52 10.26
CA LYS A 28 -10.67 4.25 11.21
C LYS A 28 -12.07 3.69 11.32
N THR A 29 -12.58 3.03 10.28
CA THR A 29 -13.95 2.48 10.33
C THR A 29 -14.04 1.29 11.26
N GLY A 30 -12.95 0.58 11.48
CA GLY A 30 -12.94 -0.64 12.30
C GLY A 30 -13.67 -1.81 11.67
N LYS A 31 -14.08 -1.70 10.40
CA LYS A 31 -14.86 -2.74 9.71
C LYS A 31 -14.00 -3.77 8.99
N ILE A 32 -12.72 -3.48 8.84
CA ILE A 32 -11.76 -4.40 8.24
C ILE A 32 -10.60 -4.57 9.21
N HIS A 33 -9.75 -5.57 8.93
CA HIS A 33 -8.51 -5.72 9.68
C HIS A 33 -7.60 -4.52 9.40
N VAL A 34 -6.85 -4.10 10.43
CA VAL A 34 -5.92 -2.98 10.26
C VAL A 34 -4.93 -3.31 9.16
N LEU A 35 -4.81 -2.43 8.19
CA LEU A 35 -3.86 -2.55 7.08
C LEU A 35 -2.68 -1.64 7.34
N LYS A 36 -1.50 -2.09 6.90
CA LYS A 36 -0.27 -1.34 7.04
C LYS A 36 0.08 -0.66 5.73
N LYS A 37 0.52 0.57 5.83
CA LYS A 37 0.95 1.36 4.67
C LYS A 37 2.39 1.82 4.86
N LEU A 38 3.04 2.19 3.77
CA LEU A 38 4.34 2.85 3.79
C LEU A 38 4.11 4.35 3.64
N LYS A 39 4.79 5.12 4.49
CA LYS A 39 4.75 6.58 4.36
C LYS A 39 5.43 6.97 3.06
N SER A 40 4.86 7.94 2.37
CA SER A 40 5.40 8.45 1.13
C SER A 40 5.37 9.97 1.10
N LEU A 41 6.29 10.53 0.34
CA LEU A 41 6.38 11.97 0.13
C LEU A 41 6.50 12.19 -1.37
N SER A 42 5.53 12.89 -1.95
CA SER A 42 5.46 13.07 -3.39
C SER A 42 5.81 14.49 -3.79
N PHE A 43 6.62 14.58 -4.84
CA PHE A 43 6.92 15.83 -5.54
C PHE A 43 6.44 15.69 -6.98
N GLU A 44 6.64 16.71 -7.78
CA GLU A 44 6.09 16.74 -9.14
C GLU A 44 6.63 15.60 -10.01
N ASP A 45 7.94 15.37 -9.98
CA ASP A 45 8.60 14.40 -10.85
C ASP A 45 9.33 13.28 -10.11
N HIS A 46 9.25 13.28 -8.78
CA HIS A 46 9.92 12.27 -7.97
C HIS A 46 9.22 12.12 -6.63
N GLY A 47 9.63 11.14 -5.87
CA GLY A 47 9.12 10.93 -4.52
C GLY A 47 10.02 10.04 -3.70
N TYR A 48 9.70 9.95 -2.44
CA TYR A 48 10.40 9.10 -1.49
C TYR A 48 9.37 8.26 -0.76
N GLU A 49 9.73 7.02 -0.55
CA GLU A 49 8.88 6.08 0.15
C GLU A 49 9.68 5.44 1.28
N GLU A 50 9.01 5.17 2.38
CA GLU A 50 9.60 4.47 3.51
C GLU A 50 10.12 3.11 3.07
N PHE A 51 11.36 2.77 3.46
CA PHE A 51 11.92 1.45 3.20
C PHE A 51 11.43 0.48 4.28
N LEU A 52 11.01 -0.70 3.85
CA LEU A 52 10.53 -1.74 4.74
C LEU A 52 11.33 -3.02 4.54
N ASP A 53 11.96 -3.49 5.61
CA ASP A 53 12.62 -4.78 5.58
C ASP A 53 11.57 -5.90 5.56
N HIS A 54 11.86 -6.93 4.79
CA HIS A 54 11.02 -8.12 4.74
C HIS A 54 11.02 -8.81 6.10
N CYS A 55 9.85 -9.21 6.56
CA CYS A 55 9.68 -9.93 7.81
C CYS A 55 8.70 -11.09 7.58
N LEU A 56 9.13 -12.30 7.90
CA LEU A 56 8.31 -13.50 7.70
C LEU A 56 7.34 -13.68 8.86
N CYS A 57 6.22 -14.36 8.58
CA CYS A 57 5.30 -14.81 9.62
C CYS A 57 6.00 -15.89 10.46
N GLU A 58 5.85 -15.78 11.78
CA GLU A 58 6.45 -16.74 12.71
C GLU A 58 5.45 -17.75 13.24
N THR A 59 4.15 -17.44 13.14
CA THR A 59 3.10 -18.30 13.66
C THR A 59 2.04 -18.53 12.60
N GLU A 60 1.28 -19.62 12.76
CA GLU A 60 0.15 -19.90 11.88
C GLU A 60 -0.93 -18.83 11.99
N TYR A 61 -1.12 -18.29 13.17
CA TYR A 61 -2.06 -17.19 13.40
C TYR A 61 -1.70 -15.95 12.58
N GLU A 62 -0.42 -15.59 12.56
CA GLU A 62 0.05 -14.48 11.74
C GLU A 62 -0.15 -14.75 10.24
N LEU A 63 0.08 -15.99 9.82
CA LEU A 63 -0.09 -16.37 8.43
C LEU A 63 -1.56 -16.25 8.01
N GLN A 64 -2.48 -16.70 8.85
CA GLN A 64 -3.91 -16.55 8.58
C GLN A 64 -4.30 -15.08 8.48
N ASN A 65 -3.82 -14.26 9.38
CA ASN A 65 -4.10 -12.82 9.35
C ASN A 65 -3.51 -12.15 8.11
N PHE A 66 -2.33 -12.60 7.67
CA PHE A 66 -1.73 -12.11 6.44
C PHE A 66 -2.65 -12.36 5.24
N TYR A 67 -3.16 -13.58 5.11
CA TYR A 67 -4.02 -13.91 3.98
C TYR A 67 -5.37 -13.23 4.04
N ILE A 68 -5.93 -13.02 5.23
CA ILE A 68 -7.17 -12.25 5.38
C ILE A 68 -6.96 -10.82 4.89
N ARG A 69 -5.89 -10.17 5.33
CA ARG A 69 -5.57 -8.81 4.90
C ARG A 69 -5.26 -8.72 3.42
N PHE A 70 -4.55 -9.71 2.89
CA PHE A 70 -4.27 -9.78 1.47
C PHE A 70 -5.56 -9.86 0.65
N GLY A 71 -6.49 -10.68 1.10
CA GLY A 71 -7.82 -10.79 0.47
C GLY A 71 -8.59 -9.48 0.52
N GLU A 72 -8.51 -8.76 1.63
CA GLU A 72 -9.16 -7.44 1.76
C GLU A 72 -8.58 -6.43 0.77
N ILE A 73 -7.26 -6.43 0.58
CA ILE A 73 -6.61 -5.55 -0.39
C ILE A 73 -7.02 -5.92 -1.82
N LEU A 74 -7.09 -7.20 -2.13
CA LEU A 74 -7.54 -7.66 -3.45
C LEU A 74 -8.99 -7.27 -3.71
N ALA A 75 -9.85 -7.42 -2.71
CA ALA A 75 -11.25 -7.04 -2.83
C ALA A 75 -11.38 -5.54 -3.06
N LEU A 76 -10.59 -4.75 -2.35
CA LEU A 76 -10.58 -3.30 -2.53
C LEU A 76 -10.15 -2.92 -3.94
N SER A 77 -9.11 -3.57 -4.47
CA SER A 77 -8.66 -3.33 -5.83
C SER A 77 -9.74 -3.67 -6.86
N TYR A 78 -10.48 -4.74 -6.61
CA TYR A 78 -11.59 -5.14 -7.48
C TYR A 78 -12.72 -4.11 -7.44
N ILE A 79 -13.09 -3.64 -6.25
CA ILE A 79 -14.16 -2.64 -6.07
C ILE A 79 -13.79 -1.34 -6.79
N LEU A 80 -12.52 -0.95 -6.72
CA LEU A 80 -12.04 0.25 -7.38
C LEU A 80 -11.88 0.08 -8.90
N ASN A 81 -12.14 -1.12 -9.42
CA ASN A 81 -12.00 -1.44 -10.82
C ASN A 81 -10.60 -1.12 -11.35
N ALA A 82 -9.60 -1.45 -10.58
CA ALA A 82 -8.21 -1.07 -10.85
C ALA A 82 -7.52 -2.10 -11.74
N THR A 83 -8.06 -2.33 -12.94
CA THR A 83 -7.55 -3.35 -13.86
C THR A 83 -6.17 -3.01 -14.40
N ASP A 84 -5.84 -1.72 -14.46
CA ASP A 84 -4.54 -1.26 -14.95
C ASP A 84 -3.55 -1.00 -13.82
N LEU A 85 -3.91 -1.37 -12.62
CA LEU A 85 -3.08 -1.16 -11.44
C LEU A 85 -2.06 -2.29 -11.33
N HIS A 86 -0.81 -1.91 -11.22
CA HIS A 86 0.29 -2.84 -10.99
C HIS A 86 0.77 -2.66 -9.57
N MET A 87 0.86 -3.78 -8.82
CA MET A 87 1.25 -3.75 -7.42
C MET A 87 2.23 -4.87 -7.13
N LYS A 88 3.18 -4.57 -6.29
CA LYS A 88 4.06 -5.57 -5.69
C LYS A 88 3.87 -5.53 -4.18
N PHE A 89 3.95 -6.69 -3.57
CA PHE A 89 3.74 -6.85 -2.14
C PHE A 89 4.97 -7.38 -1.46
N ASN A 90 5.13 -6.99 -0.21
CA ASN A 90 6.10 -7.58 0.69
C ASN A 90 5.40 -7.96 1.98
N ALA A 91 5.95 -8.92 2.68
CA ALA A 91 5.40 -9.35 3.97
C ALA A 91 6.11 -8.64 5.10
N TYR A 92 5.33 -8.11 6.04
CA TYR A 92 5.84 -7.63 7.31
C TYR A 92 5.07 -8.33 8.40
N GLY A 93 5.51 -9.56 8.72
CA GLY A 93 4.77 -10.43 9.61
C GLY A 93 3.37 -10.68 9.04
N GLU A 94 2.34 -10.39 9.81
CA GLU A 94 0.95 -10.61 9.41
C GLU A 94 0.40 -9.50 8.49
N TYR A 95 1.23 -8.54 8.09
CA TYR A 95 0.80 -7.42 7.26
C TYR A 95 1.38 -7.54 5.85
N PRO A 96 0.52 -7.72 4.83
CA PRO A 96 0.95 -7.48 3.45
C PRO A 96 1.07 -5.98 3.22
N VAL A 97 2.18 -5.56 2.65
CA VAL A 97 2.47 -4.15 2.41
C VAL A 97 2.75 -3.95 0.93
N ILE A 98 2.08 -2.98 0.34
CA ILE A 98 2.33 -2.62 -1.06
C ILE A 98 3.62 -1.82 -1.11
N ILE A 99 4.61 -2.33 -1.83
CA ILE A 99 5.92 -1.68 -1.97
C ILE A 99 6.11 -1.03 -3.32
N ASP A 100 5.26 -1.34 -4.29
CA ASP A 100 5.34 -0.76 -5.62
C ASP A 100 3.92 -0.66 -6.17
N LEU A 101 3.43 0.56 -6.33
CA LEU A 101 2.08 0.84 -6.77
C LEU A 101 2.13 1.74 -7.98
N GLU A 102 1.70 1.22 -9.13
CA GLU A 102 1.68 1.96 -10.38
C GLU A 102 0.35 1.78 -11.08
N LEU A 103 -0.10 2.84 -11.75
CA LEU A 103 -1.30 2.81 -12.57
C LEU A 103 -0.87 3.09 -14.02
N TYR A 104 -1.10 2.13 -14.90
CA TYR A 104 -0.62 2.22 -16.28
C TYR A 104 -1.49 3.11 -17.18
N THR A 105 -2.75 3.33 -16.81
CA THR A 105 -3.57 4.29 -17.53
C THR A 105 -3.48 5.66 -16.85
N THR A 106 -4.58 6.31 -16.56
CA THR A 106 -4.49 7.61 -15.90
C THR A 106 -4.70 7.46 -14.41
N ALA A 107 -3.81 8.02 -13.61
CA ALA A 107 -3.99 8.08 -12.17
C ALA A 107 -5.30 8.78 -11.78
N ASN A 108 -5.84 9.58 -12.69
CA ASN A 108 -7.10 10.30 -12.50
C ASN A 108 -8.27 9.37 -12.20
N SER A 109 -8.30 8.20 -12.85
CA SER A 109 -9.39 7.24 -12.63
C SER A 109 -9.49 6.81 -11.18
N LEU A 110 -8.35 6.51 -10.55
CA LEU A 110 -8.31 6.09 -9.16
C LEU A 110 -8.52 7.29 -8.23
N MET A 111 -7.91 8.42 -8.55
CA MET A 111 -8.00 9.63 -7.74
C MET A 111 -9.43 10.17 -7.66
N MET A 112 -10.22 10.02 -8.71
CA MET A 112 -11.60 10.47 -8.75
C MET A 112 -12.53 9.62 -7.89
N MET A 113 -12.10 8.45 -7.48
CA MET A 113 -12.88 7.56 -6.61
C MET A 113 -12.74 7.93 -5.14
N PHE A 114 -11.78 8.76 -4.81
CA PHE A 114 -11.50 9.17 -3.46
C PHE A 114 -11.92 10.61 -3.22
#